data_2e6b647388e0c24a88a24160f478ee5c
#
_entry.id   2e6b647388e0c24a88a24160f478ee5c
#
_cell.length_a   1.000
_cell.length_b   1.000
_cell.length_c   1.000
_cell.angle_alpha   90.00
_cell.angle_beta   90.00
_cell.angle_gamma   90.00
#
_symmetry.space_group_name_H-M   'P 1'
#
loop_
_entity.id
_entity.type
_entity.pdbx_description
1 polymer ?
#
loop_
_entity_poly.entity_id
_entity_poly.type
_entity_poly.pdbx_seq_one_letter_code
_entity_poly.pdbx_strand_id
1 'polypeptide(L)'
;IYDVDELRGTLTERKVVPINNPSDLIVSHSGKYLYSIADEGVEAFAIQPDGDLIPINKKWIGGMRGCYVELDDEDRYLFVGGYHDGRVSMMRLSEDGGVAEIADGIFHKGLGRGVAERASRPHVHCVKVTPDQKFLCAVDSGLDHVKIYRINYERGRIKLADILRCELDSGPRMIRFSVDGRFAYVLCELKNTVDVYKYYVEDDQPVFERVQSISTDYEDEG
;
A
#
# COMPACT_ATOMS: atom_id res chain seq x y z
N ILE A 1 -1.97 20.96 -6.63
CA ILE A 1 -1.21 21.57 -5.53
C ILE A 1 -2.05 22.69 -4.97
N TYR A 2 -2.18 22.73 -3.65
CA TYR A 2 -2.96 23.75 -2.93
C TYR A 2 -2.11 24.39 -1.86
N ASP A 3 -2.29 25.67 -1.66
CA ASP A 3 -1.82 26.39 -0.48
C ASP A 3 -2.83 26.21 0.65
N VAL A 4 -2.35 25.89 1.86
CA VAL A 4 -3.18 25.61 3.04
C VAL A 4 -3.14 26.82 3.97
N ASP A 5 -4.31 27.42 4.26
CA ASP A 5 -4.46 28.36 5.37
C ASP A 5 -4.93 27.58 6.61
N GLU A 6 -4.02 27.21 7.47
CA GLU A 6 -4.30 26.41 8.68
C GLU A 6 -5.22 27.16 9.66
N LEU A 7 -5.15 28.49 9.70
CA LEU A 7 -5.96 29.32 10.61
C LEU A 7 -7.43 29.36 10.18
N ARG A 8 -7.67 29.38 8.87
CA ARG A 8 -9.01 29.43 8.30
C ARG A 8 -9.57 28.08 7.88
N GLY A 9 -8.71 27.05 7.84
CA GLY A 9 -9.07 25.72 7.33
C GLY A 9 -9.44 25.75 5.85
N THR A 10 -8.80 26.60 5.05
CA THR A 10 -9.13 26.78 3.62
C THR A 10 -7.98 26.34 2.72
N LEU A 11 -8.33 25.87 1.51
CA LEU A 11 -7.40 25.49 0.45
C LEU A 11 -7.55 26.43 -0.73
N THR A 12 -6.43 26.94 -1.25
CA THR A 12 -6.38 27.73 -2.48
C THR A 12 -5.60 26.96 -3.54
N GLU A 13 -6.24 26.65 -4.68
CA GLU A 13 -5.55 25.98 -5.77
C GLU A 13 -4.42 26.87 -6.31
N ARG A 14 -3.20 26.29 -6.32
CA ARG A 14 -2.02 26.94 -6.87
C ARG A 14 -1.67 26.42 -8.25
N LYS A 15 -1.73 25.10 -8.44
CA LYS A 15 -1.30 24.46 -9.68
C LYS A 15 -1.92 23.08 -9.85
N VAL A 16 -2.25 22.74 -11.08
CA VAL A 16 -2.58 21.36 -11.50
C VAL A 16 -1.37 20.78 -12.22
N VAL A 17 -0.91 19.61 -11.76
CA VAL A 17 0.14 18.83 -12.44
C VAL A 17 -0.57 17.75 -13.25
N PRO A 18 -0.49 17.76 -14.59
CA PRO A 18 -1.16 16.75 -15.39
C PRO A 18 -0.50 15.38 -15.22
N ILE A 19 -1.32 14.39 -14.89
CA ILE A 19 -0.95 12.99 -14.80
C ILE A 19 -2.13 12.13 -15.30
N ASN A 20 -1.83 11.03 -15.97
CA ASN A 20 -2.88 10.20 -16.56
C ASN A 20 -3.48 9.27 -15.50
N ASN A 21 -4.74 9.54 -15.12
CA ASN A 21 -5.58 8.71 -14.25
C ASN A 21 -4.90 8.33 -12.89
N PRO A 22 -4.48 9.29 -12.07
CA PRO A 22 -3.84 8.99 -10.78
C PRO A 22 -4.83 8.32 -9.82
N SER A 23 -4.36 7.35 -9.02
CA SER A 23 -5.18 6.65 -8.03
C SER A 23 -4.63 6.74 -6.62
N ASP A 24 -3.32 6.82 -6.48
CA ASP A 24 -2.64 6.94 -5.19
C ASP A 24 -1.28 7.61 -5.38
N LEU A 25 -0.78 8.23 -4.34
CA LEU A 25 0.52 8.89 -4.34
C LEU A 25 1.19 8.82 -2.97
N ILE A 26 2.52 8.88 -2.97
CA ILE A 26 3.32 8.94 -1.75
C ILE A 26 4.48 9.93 -1.91
N VAL A 27 4.76 10.66 -0.84
CA VAL A 27 5.96 11.50 -0.74
C VAL A 27 7.07 10.69 -0.08
N SER A 28 8.29 10.82 -0.60
CA SER A 28 9.47 10.19 0.00
C SER A 28 9.69 10.65 1.44
N HIS A 29 10.28 9.83 2.28
CA HIS A 29 10.62 10.18 3.67
C HIS A 29 11.58 11.37 3.75
N SER A 30 12.44 11.49 2.73
CA SER A 30 13.32 12.67 2.56
C SER A 30 12.58 13.97 2.22
N GLY A 31 11.31 13.91 1.84
CA GLY A 31 10.50 15.05 1.40
C GLY A 31 10.91 15.62 0.02
N LYS A 32 11.82 14.96 -0.69
CA LYS A 32 12.38 15.47 -1.96
C LYS A 32 11.63 14.98 -3.21
N TYR A 33 10.92 13.86 -3.11
CA TYR A 33 10.33 13.19 -4.24
C TYR A 33 8.87 12.83 -3.97
N LEU A 34 8.09 12.76 -5.03
CA LEU A 34 6.71 12.28 -5.02
C LEU A 34 6.56 11.20 -6.08
N TYR A 35 5.89 10.12 -5.72
CA TYR A 35 5.56 9.01 -6.62
C TYR A 35 4.06 8.89 -6.73
N SER A 36 3.55 8.84 -7.94
CA SER A 36 2.11 8.69 -8.20
C SER A 36 1.84 7.55 -9.16
N ILE A 37 0.82 6.78 -8.88
CA ILE A 37 0.29 5.80 -9.82
C ILE A 37 -0.33 6.54 -11.01
N ALA A 38 -0.07 6.00 -12.19
CA ALA A 38 -0.69 6.38 -13.46
C ALA A 38 -1.13 5.13 -14.23
N ASP A 39 -1.88 5.29 -15.33
CA ASP A 39 -2.39 4.15 -16.12
C ASP A 39 -1.29 3.19 -16.57
N GLU A 40 -0.12 3.71 -16.89
CA GLU A 40 0.98 2.92 -17.46
C GLU A 40 2.07 2.58 -16.42
N GLY A 41 1.83 2.85 -15.14
CA GLY A 41 2.81 2.54 -14.09
C GLY A 41 2.88 3.57 -12.98
N VAL A 42 4.10 3.95 -12.59
CA VAL A 42 4.37 4.98 -11.59
C VAL A 42 5.15 6.12 -12.23
N GLU A 43 4.75 7.35 -11.95
CA GLU A 43 5.47 8.56 -12.30
C GLU A 43 6.17 9.14 -11.07
N ALA A 44 7.45 9.50 -11.24
CA ALA A 44 8.28 10.10 -10.21
C ALA A 44 8.46 11.60 -10.50
N PHE A 45 8.40 12.41 -9.44
CA PHE A 45 8.55 13.85 -9.50
C PHE A 45 9.54 14.32 -8.44
N ALA A 46 10.37 15.32 -8.78
CA ALA A 46 11.15 16.07 -7.80
C ALA A 46 10.28 17.20 -7.21
N ILE A 47 10.25 17.30 -5.88
CA ILE A 47 9.57 18.38 -5.17
C ILE A 47 10.54 19.55 -5.06
N GLN A 48 10.13 20.71 -5.58
CA GLN A 48 10.92 21.92 -5.55
C GLN A 48 10.74 22.66 -4.21
N PRO A 49 11.66 23.59 -3.84
CA PRO A 49 11.54 24.36 -2.59
C PRO A 49 10.26 25.18 -2.46
N ASP A 50 9.67 25.57 -3.58
CA ASP A 50 8.37 26.26 -3.64
C ASP A 50 7.17 25.29 -3.65
N GLY A 51 7.43 23.97 -3.56
CA GLY A 51 6.44 22.90 -3.60
C GLY A 51 5.96 22.53 -5.00
N ASP A 52 6.56 23.05 -6.06
CA ASP A 52 6.29 22.61 -7.43
C ASP A 52 6.84 21.22 -7.68
N LEU A 53 6.27 20.53 -8.68
CA LEU A 53 6.66 19.19 -9.09
C LEU A 53 7.29 19.22 -10.47
N ILE A 54 8.52 18.70 -10.58
CA ILE A 54 9.22 18.49 -11.85
C ILE A 54 9.24 16.99 -12.16
N PRO A 55 8.70 16.52 -13.30
CA PRO A 55 8.75 15.13 -13.68
C PRO A 55 10.20 14.63 -13.82
N ILE A 56 10.49 13.45 -13.25
CA ILE A 56 11.77 12.76 -13.39
C ILE A 56 11.63 11.68 -14.45
N ASN A 57 10.82 10.68 -14.20
CA ASN A 57 10.55 9.59 -15.13
C ASN A 57 9.22 8.90 -14.85
N LYS A 58 8.88 7.97 -15.74
CA LYS A 58 7.75 7.06 -15.63
C LYS A 58 8.22 5.63 -15.85
N LYS A 59 7.73 4.70 -15.04
CA LYS A 59 8.12 3.29 -15.13
C LYS A 59 6.91 2.37 -15.04
N TRP A 60 6.83 1.42 -15.98
CA TRP A 60 5.86 0.34 -15.93
C TRP A 60 6.11 -0.57 -14.72
N ILE A 61 5.05 -1.03 -14.05
CA ILE A 61 5.09 -1.82 -12.81
C ILE A 61 5.07 -3.33 -13.03
N GLY A 62 5.06 -3.79 -14.26
CA GLY A 62 5.12 -5.22 -14.60
C GLY A 62 3.75 -5.93 -14.65
N GLY A 63 2.67 -5.20 -14.59
CA GLY A 63 1.29 -5.70 -14.59
C GLY A 63 0.30 -4.66 -15.08
N MET A 64 -0.96 -4.83 -14.68
CA MET A 64 -2.01 -3.83 -14.89
C MET A 64 -1.80 -2.63 -13.97
N ARG A 65 -2.63 -1.59 -14.13
CA ARG A 65 -2.57 -0.38 -13.30
C ARG A 65 -2.57 -0.71 -11.80
N GLY A 66 -1.66 -0.06 -11.07
CA GLY A 66 -1.63 -0.10 -9.61
C GLY A 66 -2.81 0.65 -8.97
N CYS A 67 -3.02 0.41 -7.69
CA CYS A 67 -4.03 1.11 -6.88
C CYS A 67 -3.48 1.65 -5.55
N TYR A 68 -2.29 1.23 -5.17
CA TYR A 68 -1.68 1.61 -3.90
C TYR A 68 -0.16 1.65 -4.00
N VAL A 69 0.48 2.62 -3.38
CA VAL A 69 1.94 2.75 -3.29
C VAL A 69 2.41 2.85 -1.85
N GLU A 70 3.61 2.30 -1.59
CA GLU A 70 4.29 2.34 -0.31
C GLU A 70 5.80 2.46 -0.52
N LEU A 71 6.53 3.08 0.42
CA LEU A 71 7.99 3.19 0.43
C LEU A 71 8.59 2.46 1.63
N ASP A 72 9.81 1.96 1.49
CA ASP A 72 10.64 1.67 2.66
C ASP A 72 11.13 2.98 3.28
N ASP A 73 11.52 2.95 4.56
CA ASP A 73 11.89 4.15 5.33
C ASP A 73 13.21 4.83 4.88
N GLU A 74 14.01 4.14 4.07
CA GLU A 74 15.24 4.67 3.47
C GLU A 74 15.06 5.17 2.03
N ASP A 75 13.82 5.21 1.50
CA ASP A 75 13.50 5.64 0.12
C ASP A 75 14.28 4.85 -0.97
N ARG A 76 14.58 3.56 -0.73
CA ARG A 76 15.31 2.70 -1.69
C ARG A 76 14.40 1.94 -2.64
N TYR A 77 13.21 1.60 -2.15
CA TYR A 77 12.24 0.79 -2.87
C TYR A 77 10.83 1.34 -2.75
N LEU A 78 10.15 1.31 -3.87
CA LEU A 78 8.72 1.56 -3.98
C LEU A 78 7.99 0.23 -4.16
N PHE A 79 6.95 0.00 -3.35
CA PHE A 79 6.07 -1.15 -3.47
C PHE A 79 4.73 -0.72 -4.06
N VAL A 80 4.19 -1.51 -4.98
CA VAL A 80 2.93 -1.21 -5.65
C VAL A 80 1.98 -2.39 -5.55
N GLY A 81 0.76 -2.13 -5.10
CA GLY A 81 -0.35 -3.07 -5.11
C GLY A 81 -1.19 -2.91 -6.38
N GLY A 82 -1.53 -4.02 -7.04
CA GLY A 82 -2.37 -4.05 -8.24
C GLY A 82 -3.70 -4.75 -7.97
N TYR A 83 -4.80 -3.99 -7.97
CA TYR A 83 -6.15 -4.52 -7.74
C TYR A 83 -6.61 -5.44 -8.88
N HIS A 84 -6.36 -5.06 -10.13
CA HIS A 84 -6.96 -5.72 -11.29
C HIS A 84 -6.37 -7.08 -11.61
N ASP A 85 -5.11 -7.32 -11.26
CA ASP A 85 -4.37 -8.56 -11.58
C ASP A 85 -3.76 -9.24 -10.35
N GLY A 86 -4.00 -8.71 -9.13
CA GLY A 86 -3.49 -9.26 -7.89
C GLY A 86 -1.96 -9.19 -7.79
N ARG A 87 -1.33 -8.19 -8.44
CA ARG A 87 0.12 -8.05 -8.45
C ARG A 87 0.63 -7.27 -7.25
N VAL A 88 1.79 -7.70 -6.75
CA VAL A 88 2.67 -6.92 -5.87
C VAL A 88 3.97 -6.70 -6.63
N SER A 89 4.38 -5.44 -6.81
CA SER A 89 5.64 -5.08 -7.44
C SER A 89 6.56 -4.39 -6.44
N MET A 90 7.84 -4.76 -6.45
CA MET A 90 8.92 -4.11 -5.73
C MET A 90 9.81 -3.42 -6.76
N MET A 91 9.90 -2.11 -6.70
CA MET A 91 10.63 -1.29 -7.66
C MET A 91 11.81 -0.61 -6.97
N ARG A 92 12.99 -0.66 -7.59
CA ARG A 92 14.17 0.05 -7.09
C ARG A 92 14.08 1.52 -7.46
N LEU A 93 14.42 2.37 -6.51
CA LEU A 93 14.59 3.81 -6.74
C LEU A 93 16.06 4.14 -7.01
N SER A 94 16.30 5.16 -7.81
CA SER A 94 17.62 5.69 -8.09
C SER A 94 17.94 6.89 -7.18
N GLU A 95 19.20 7.25 -7.07
CA GLU A 95 19.68 8.35 -6.20
C GLU A 95 19.07 9.71 -6.57
N ASP A 96 18.70 9.89 -7.84
CA ASP A 96 18.01 11.09 -8.33
C ASP A 96 16.50 11.10 -8.07
N GLY A 97 15.97 10.07 -7.38
CA GLY A 97 14.56 9.89 -7.07
C GLY A 97 13.74 9.27 -8.19
N GLY A 98 14.35 8.89 -9.30
CA GLY A 98 13.66 8.19 -10.38
C GLY A 98 13.31 6.75 -10.02
N VAL A 99 12.31 6.16 -10.68
CA VAL A 99 12.02 4.73 -10.60
C VAL A 99 12.92 4.00 -11.59
N ALA A 100 13.90 3.24 -11.10
CA ALA A 100 14.95 2.62 -11.93
C ALA A 100 14.44 1.34 -12.63
N GLU A 101 14.06 0.32 -11.87
CA GLU A 101 13.70 -1.00 -12.39
C GLU A 101 12.71 -1.74 -11.50
N ILE A 102 12.06 -2.75 -12.06
CA ILE A 102 11.33 -3.74 -11.27
C ILE A 102 12.37 -4.70 -10.67
N ALA A 103 12.56 -4.64 -9.37
CA ALA A 103 13.46 -5.53 -8.65
C ALA A 103 12.84 -6.93 -8.49
N ASP A 104 11.54 -6.97 -8.13
CA ASP A 104 10.77 -8.20 -7.97
C ASP A 104 9.28 -7.97 -8.23
N GLY A 105 8.52 -9.05 -8.43
CA GLY A 105 7.09 -8.97 -8.59
C GLY A 105 6.41 -10.31 -8.49
N ILE A 106 5.29 -10.35 -7.80
CA ILE A 106 4.53 -11.56 -7.53
C ILE A 106 3.08 -11.33 -7.91
N PHE A 107 2.48 -12.26 -8.65
CA PHE A 107 1.03 -12.34 -8.81
C PHE A 107 0.45 -13.24 -7.74
N HIS A 108 -0.53 -12.75 -6.99
CA HIS A 108 -1.31 -13.59 -6.13
C HIS A 108 -2.08 -14.62 -6.96
N LYS A 109 -2.18 -15.83 -6.43
CA LYS A 109 -2.93 -16.94 -7.06
C LYS A 109 -3.93 -17.46 -6.06
N GLY A 110 -5.07 -17.89 -6.55
CA GLY A 110 -6.16 -18.47 -5.77
C GLY A 110 -7.50 -18.13 -6.38
N LEU A 111 -8.52 -18.81 -5.89
CA LEU A 111 -9.93 -18.51 -6.16
C LEU A 111 -10.51 -17.99 -4.85
N GLY A 112 -11.15 -16.85 -4.90
CA GLY A 112 -11.99 -16.37 -3.83
C GLY A 112 -13.23 -17.25 -3.69
N ARG A 113 -13.88 -17.24 -2.54
CA ARG A 113 -15.07 -18.06 -2.25
C ARG A 113 -16.38 -17.29 -2.42
N GLY A 114 -16.29 -15.96 -2.58
CA GLY A 114 -17.47 -15.11 -2.72
C GLY A 114 -18.09 -15.19 -4.11
N VAL A 115 -19.41 -15.02 -4.17
CA VAL A 115 -20.18 -14.97 -5.43
C VAL A 115 -20.01 -13.63 -6.14
N ALA A 116 -19.63 -12.59 -5.41
CA ALA A 116 -19.37 -11.28 -5.97
C ALA A 116 -18.06 -11.28 -6.79
N GLU A 117 -18.02 -10.54 -7.89
CA GLU A 117 -16.83 -10.40 -8.74
C GLU A 117 -15.57 -10.04 -7.94
N ARG A 118 -15.72 -9.23 -6.87
CA ARG A 118 -14.65 -8.79 -5.97
C ARG A 118 -14.08 -9.90 -5.07
N ALA A 119 -14.77 -11.04 -4.95
CA ALA A 119 -14.39 -12.15 -4.10
C ALA A 119 -14.11 -13.43 -4.89
N SER A 120 -13.94 -13.35 -6.21
CA SER A 120 -13.73 -14.51 -7.08
C SER A 120 -12.27 -14.75 -7.47
N ARG A 121 -11.43 -13.74 -7.35
CA ARG A 121 -10.01 -13.76 -7.75
C ARG A 121 -9.18 -12.80 -6.90
N PRO A 122 -7.83 -12.89 -6.97
CA PRO A 122 -6.96 -11.95 -6.25
C PRO A 122 -7.18 -10.49 -6.60
N HIS A 123 -7.24 -9.65 -5.59
CA HIS A 123 -7.33 -8.19 -5.68
C HIS A 123 -6.47 -7.54 -4.59
N VAL A 124 -5.19 -7.28 -4.90
CA VAL A 124 -4.29 -6.61 -3.94
C VAL A 124 -4.65 -5.13 -3.87
N HIS A 125 -5.29 -4.73 -2.76
CA HIS A 125 -5.82 -3.38 -2.59
C HIS A 125 -4.85 -2.45 -1.86
N CYS A 126 -4.02 -2.99 -0.98
CA CYS A 126 -3.06 -2.24 -0.17
C CYS A 126 -1.77 -3.04 -0.01
N VAL A 127 -0.66 -2.34 -0.04
CA VAL A 127 0.64 -2.84 0.39
C VAL A 127 1.17 -1.95 1.51
N LYS A 128 1.77 -2.53 2.56
CA LYS A 128 2.29 -1.77 3.69
C LYS A 128 3.53 -2.45 4.27
N VAL A 129 4.63 -1.72 4.36
CA VAL A 129 5.83 -2.18 5.05
C VAL A 129 5.58 -2.18 6.56
N THR A 130 6.04 -3.23 7.24
CA THR A 130 5.93 -3.32 8.70
C THR A 130 6.83 -2.30 9.41
N PRO A 131 6.50 -1.87 10.64
CA PRO A 131 7.28 -0.84 11.35
C PRO A 131 8.76 -1.19 11.55
N ASP A 132 9.10 -2.47 11.62
CA ASP A 132 10.46 -2.98 11.72
C ASP A 132 11.19 -3.10 10.38
N GLN A 133 10.55 -2.70 9.28
CA GLN A 133 11.07 -2.74 7.91
C GLN A 133 11.44 -4.15 7.39
N LYS A 134 11.01 -5.21 8.08
CA LYS A 134 11.36 -6.59 7.70
C LYS A 134 10.40 -7.21 6.71
N PHE A 135 9.13 -6.79 6.74
CA PHE A 135 8.09 -7.44 5.96
C PHE A 135 7.22 -6.44 5.20
N LEU A 136 6.66 -6.94 4.11
CA LEU A 136 5.62 -6.27 3.32
C LEU A 136 4.31 -7.02 3.49
N CYS A 137 3.30 -6.34 4.02
CA CYS A 137 1.93 -6.83 4.07
C CYS A 137 1.23 -6.48 2.75
N ALA A 138 0.68 -7.45 2.05
CA ALA A 138 -0.13 -7.27 0.84
C ALA A 138 -1.56 -7.73 1.12
N VAL A 139 -2.47 -6.77 1.22
CA VAL A 139 -3.88 -7.00 1.57
C VAL A 139 -4.65 -7.37 0.31
N ASP A 140 -5.19 -8.58 0.28
CA ASP A 140 -5.91 -9.13 -0.85
C ASP A 140 -7.40 -9.30 -0.50
N SER A 141 -8.22 -8.38 -1.00
CA SER A 141 -9.66 -8.35 -0.71
C SER A 141 -10.42 -9.48 -1.39
N GLY A 142 -9.91 -10.03 -2.48
CA GLY A 142 -10.55 -11.13 -3.20
C GLY A 142 -10.28 -12.49 -2.59
N LEU A 143 -9.25 -12.64 -1.77
CA LEU A 143 -8.88 -13.90 -1.13
C LEU A 143 -9.11 -13.91 0.39
N ASP A 144 -9.59 -12.80 0.98
CA ASP A 144 -9.72 -12.62 2.43
C ASP A 144 -8.40 -12.85 3.19
N HIS A 145 -7.28 -12.41 2.60
CA HIS A 145 -5.95 -12.62 3.14
C HIS A 145 -5.14 -11.32 3.21
N VAL A 146 -4.26 -11.25 4.21
CA VAL A 146 -3.06 -10.40 4.16
C VAL A 146 -1.87 -11.33 3.97
N LYS A 147 -1.23 -11.31 2.80
CA LYS A 147 0.01 -12.05 2.57
C LYS A 147 1.18 -11.23 3.06
N ILE A 148 2.06 -11.87 3.82
CA ILE A 148 3.19 -11.24 4.46
C ILE A 148 4.46 -11.75 3.80
N TYR A 149 5.20 -10.84 3.17
CA TYR A 149 6.43 -11.14 2.46
C TYR A 149 7.63 -10.62 3.23
N ARG A 150 8.63 -11.45 3.45
CA ARG A 150 9.95 -11.02 3.92
C ARG A 150 10.62 -10.22 2.81
N ILE A 151 11.16 -9.05 3.16
CA ILE A 151 11.90 -8.19 2.24
C ILE A 151 13.40 -8.49 2.36
N ASN A 152 14.06 -8.70 1.23
CA ASN A 152 15.50 -8.72 1.13
C ASN A 152 15.95 -7.50 0.32
N TYR A 153 16.32 -6.45 1.02
CA TYR A 153 16.71 -5.16 0.41
C TYR A 153 18.00 -5.26 -0.39
N GLU A 154 18.96 -6.08 0.04
CA GLU A 154 20.25 -6.24 -0.67
C GLU A 154 20.04 -6.86 -2.05
N ARG A 155 19.20 -7.88 -2.13
CA ARG A 155 18.90 -8.60 -3.38
C ARG A 155 17.73 -8.01 -4.17
N GLY A 156 16.99 -7.08 -3.59
CA GLY A 156 15.74 -6.56 -4.18
C GLY A 156 14.71 -7.68 -4.40
N ARG A 157 14.42 -8.49 -3.36
CA ARG A 157 13.52 -9.64 -3.46
C ARG A 157 12.52 -9.67 -2.32
N ILE A 158 11.32 -10.17 -2.61
CA ILE A 158 10.30 -10.47 -1.62
C ILE A 158 9.97 -11.97 -1.64
N LYS A 159 9.81 -12.57 -0.47
CA LYS A 159 9.48 -14.00 -0.33
C LYS A 159 8.36 -14.17 0.68
N LEU A 160 7.33 -14.93 0.32
CA LEU A 160 6.22 -15.24 1.22
C LEU A 160 6.76 -15.83 2.54
N ALA A 161 6.44 -15.17 3.64
CA ALA A 161 6.78 -15.58 5.00
C ALA A 161 5.55 -16.16 5.70
N ASP A 162 4.38 -15.51 5.59
CA ASP A 162 3.16 -15.95 6.26
C ASP A 162 1.90 -15.45 5.53
N ILE A 163 0.75 -15.94 5.95
CA ILE A 163 -0.57 -15.54 5.47
C ILE A 163 -1.50 -15.31 6.66
N LEU A 164 -1.80 -14.05 6.96
CA LEU A 164 -2.86 -13.70 7.90
C LEU A 164 -4.22 -13.90 7.20
N ARG A 165 -5.00 -14.86 7.69
CA ARG A 165 -6.34 -15.14 7.18
C ARG A 165 -7.35 -14.29 7.92
N CYS A 166 -8.05 -13.46 7.18
CA CYS A 166 -9.20 -12.71 7.66
C CYS A 166 -10.44 -13.61 7.68
N GLU A 167 -11.52 -13.12 8.25
CA GLU A 167 -12.80 -13.83 8.21
C GLU A 167 -13.30 -13.94 6.77
N LEU A 168 -13.99 -15.04 6.44
CA LEU A 168 -14.52 -15.25 5.09
C LEU A 168 -15.52 -14.15 4.70
N ASP A 169 -15.45 -13.73 3.47
CA ASP A 169 -16.28 -12.66 2.89
C ASP A 169 -16.14 -11.33 3.64
N SER A 170 -15.00 -11.11 4.32
CA SER A 170 -14.75 -9.85 5.02
C SER A 170 -14.21 -8.74 4.10
N GLY A 171 -13.57 -9.12 2.99
CA GLY A 171 -12.99 -8.18 2.04
C GLY A 171 -11.97 -7.22 2.69
N PRO A 172 -10.84 -7.74 3.21
CA PRO A 172 -9.81 -6.87 3.78
C PRO A 172 -9.30 -5.90 2.70
N ARG A 173 -9.32 -4.60 3.02
CA ARG A 173 -9.00 -3.54 2.07
C ARG A 173 -7.69 -2.84 2.39
N MET A 174 -7.42 -2.61 3.66
CA MET A 174 -6.31 -1.79 4.11
C MET A 174 -5.74 -2.33 5.42
N ILE A 175 -4.43 -2.19 5.59
CA ILE A 175 -3.75 -2.40 6.87
C ILE A 175 -3.00 -1.14 7.27
N ARG A 176 -3.05 -0.80 8.56
CA ARG A 176 -2.27 0.28 9.18
C ARG A 176 -1.65 -0.22 10.47
N PHE A 177 -0.53 0.36 10.85
CA PHE A 177 0.12 0.08 12.12
C PHE A 177 -0.05 1.26 13.07
N SER A 178 -0.09 0.97 14.39
CA SER A 178 -0.01 2.00 15.40
C SER A 178 1.35 2.71 15.34
N VAL A 179 1.42 3.94 15.85
CA VAL A 179 2.64 4.76 15.84
C VAL A 179 3.79 4.06 16.59
N ASP A 180 3.48 3.31 17.64
CA ASP A 180 4.46 2.53 18.40
C ASP A 180 4.79 1.16 17.78
N GLY A 181 4.19 0.84 16.64
CA GLY A 181 4.43 -0.39 15.87
C GLY A 181 3.88 -1.68 16.50
N ARG A 182 3.17 -1.59 17.65
CA ARG A 182 2.71 -2.78 18.39
C ARG A 182 1.39 -3.36 17.92
N PHE A 183 0.59 -2.59 17.20
CA PHE A 183 -0.71 -3.02 16.71
C PHE A 183 -0.85 -2.81 15.22
N ALA A 184 -1.56 -3.73 14.58
CA ALA A 184 -2.01 -3.63 13.20
C ALA A 184 -3.54 -3.59 13.16
N TYR A 185 -4.07 -2.70 12.32
CA TYR A 185 -5.50 -2.51 12.08
C TYR A 185 -5.83 -2.92 10.65
N VAL A 186 -6.67 -3.92 10.48
CA VAL A 186 -7.13 -4.39 9.16
C VAL A 186 -8.57 -3.96 8.96
N LEU A 187 -8.80 -3.09 7.99
CA LEU A 187 -10.15 -2.69 7.58
C LEU A 187 -10.74 -3.74 6.67
N CYS A 188 -11.89 -4.29 7.05
CA CYS A 188 -12.66 -5.30 6.33
C CYS A 188 -13.94 -4.65 5.77
N GLU A 189 -13.89 -4.26 4.47
CA GLU A 189 -14.93 -3.39 3.88
C GLU A 189 -16.29 -4.07 3.71
N LEU A 190 -16.32 -5.40 3.49
CA LEU A 190 -17.58 -6.12 3.25
C LEU A 190 -18.33 -6.48 4.55
N LYS A 191 -17.65 -6.46 5.68
CA LYS A 191 -18.25 -6.68 7.01
C LYS A 191 -18.33 -5.43 7.87
N ASN A 192 -17.90 -4.29 7.34
CA ASN A 192 -17.88 -3.03 8.06
C ASN A 192 -17.19 -3.17 9.43
N THR A 193 -16.01 -3.83 9.45
CA THR A 193 -15.25 -4.04 10.68
C THR A 193 -13.81 -3.57 10.54
N VAL A 194 -13.22 -3.23 11.68
CA VAL A 194 -11.77 -3.11 11.85
C VAL A 194 -11.31 -4.21 12.79
N ASP A 195 -10.49 -5.13 12.27
CA ASP A 195 -9.83 -6.15 13.06
C ASP A 195 -8.50 -5.62 13.60
N VAL A 196 -8.28 -5.75 14.90
CA VAL A 196 -7.07 -5.30 15.59
C VAL A 196 -6.22 -6.50 15.95
N TYR A 197 -4.95 -6.43 15.55
CA TYR A 197 -3.96 -7.46 15.83
C TYR A 197 -2.81 -6.86 16.63
N LYS A 198 -2.32 -7.57 17.63
CA LYS A 198 -1.02 -7.32 18.23
C LYS A 198 0.04 -7.81 17.23
N TYR A 199 1.00 -6.95 16.91
CA TYR A 199 2.10 -7.27 15.99
C TYR A 199 3.42 -7.33 16.72
N TYR A 200 4.21 -8.37 16.45
CA TYR A 200 5.59 -8.52 16.90
C TYR A 200 6.34 -9.53 16.01
N VAL A 201 7.65 -9.63 16.20
CA VAL A 201 8.49 -10.62 15.54
C VAL A 201 9.01 -11.60 16.57
N GLU A 202 8.83 -12.89 16.32
CA GLU A 202 9.33 -13.98 17.14
C GLU A 202 10.06 -14.98 16.24
N ASP A 203 11.26 -15.41 16.63
CA ASP A 203 12.10 -16.31 15.84
C ASP A 203 12.25 -15.88 14.37
N ASP A 204 12.41 -14.59 14.17
CA ASP A 204 12.48 -13.94 12.86
C ASP A 204 11.25 -14.15 11.96
N GLN A 205 10.10 -14.48 12.54
CA GLN A 205 8.81 -14.60 11.84
C GLN A 205 7.83 -13.53 12.31
N PRO A 206 6.98 -13.00 11.40
CA PRO A 206 5.95 -12.03 11.76
C PRO A 206 4.81 -12.73 12.50
N VAL A 207 4.38 -12.16 13.62
CA VAL A 207 3.25 -12.68 14.40
C VAL A 207 2.15 -11.64 14.48
N PHE A 208 0.93 -12.06 14.14
CA PHE A 208 -0.29 -11.27 14.23
C PHE A 208 -1.31 -12.00 15.10
N GLU A 209 -1.50 -11.53 16.33
CA GLU A 209 -2.50 -12.05 17.26
C GLU A 209 -3.75 -11.17 17.25
N ARG A 210 -4.89 -11.70 16.81
CA ARG A 210 -6.16 -10.95 16.83
C ARG A 210 -6.59 -10.71 18.26
N VAL A 211 -6.76 -9.44 18.62
CA VAL A 211 -7.15 -9.02 19.98
C VAL A 211 -8.54 -8.39 20.01
N GLN A 212 -9.03 -7.86 18.89
CA GLN A 212 -10.32 -7.18 18.84
C GLN A 212 -10.90 -7.18 17.43
N SER A 213 -12.20 -7.06 17.29
CA SER A 213 -12.92 -6.68 16.09
C SER A 213 -13.97 -5.64 16.47
N ILE A 214 -14.00 -4.53 15.74
CA ILE A 214 -14.90 -3.40 16.02
C ILE A 214 -15.74 -3.17 14.78
N SER A 215 -17.08 -3.11 14.94
CA SER A 215 -17.97 -2.65 13.87
C SER A 215 -17.75 -1.17 13.59
N THR A 216 -17.78 -0.80 12.31
CA THR A 216 -17.78 0.59 11.84
C THR A 216 -19.20 1.07 11.48
N ASP A 217 -20.20 0.18 11.57
CA ASP A 217 -21.59 0.56 11.41
C ASP A 217 -22.04 1.35 12.63
N TYR A 218 -22.62 2.49 12.39
CA TYR A 218 -23.32 3.25 13.41
C TYR A 218 -24.71 2.62 13.56
N GLU A 219 -24.91 1.86 14.65
CA GLU A 219 -26.28 1.54 15.05
C GLU A 219 -26.89 2.85 15.59
N ASP A 220 -27.74 3.47 14.79
CA ASP A 220 -28.62 4.52 15.30
C ASP A 220 -29.52 3.83 16.33
N GLU A 221 -29.23 4.03 17.61
CA GLU A 221 -30.16 3.71 18.69
C GLU A 221 -31.33 4.70 18.59
N GLY A 222 -32.24 4.41 17.65
CA GLY A 222 -33.50 5.12 17.50
C GLY A 222 -34.51 4.80 18.60
#